data_8ba53d0b3137f767b9700f6e42008f08
#
_entry.id   8ba53d0b3137f767b9700f6e42008f08
#
_cell.length_a   1.000
_cell.length_b   1.000
_cell.length_c   1.000
_cell.angle_alpha   90.00
_cell.angle_beta   90.00
_cell.angle_gamma   90.00
#
_symmetry.space_group_name_H-M   'P 1'
#
loop_
_entity.id
_entity.type
_entity.pdbx_description
1 polymer ?
#
loop_
_entity_poly.entity_id
_entity_poly.type
_entity_poly.pdbx_seq_one_letter_code
_entity_poly.pdbx_strand_id
1 'polypeptide(L)'
;MTDLRIGHGYDVHRLTEGRKLILGGVEIPYEKGLLGHSDADVLVHAVMDALTGAARLGDIGKLFPDTDPAYAGISSLKLLAEVGHLLAETGRAVVNIDATLLAQAPKVGPYRQQMAENIAMALHIDPERVNVKATTEEGLGFTGDGSGMAAHAVALIETVK
;
A
#
# COMPACT_ATOMS: atom_id res chain seq x y z
N MET A 1 29.02 -5.22 -8.45
CA MET A 1 28.12 -5.93 -7.51
C MET A 1 26.83 -5.13 -7.38
N THR A 2 25.69 -5.77 -7.57
CA THR A 2 24.38 -5.12 -7.44
C THR A 2 24.02 -5.05 -5.95
N ASP A 3 23.71 -3.87 -5.43
CA ASP A 3 23.23 -3.69 -4.06
C ASP A 3 21.69 -3.81 -4.08
N LEU A 4 21.18 -4.99 -3.78
CA LEU A 4 19.76 -5.29 -3.67
C LEU A 4 19.31 -5.16 -2.22
N ARG A 5 18.16 -4.56 -2.03
CA ARG A 5 17.54 -4.38 -0.72
C ARG A 5 16.11 -4.86 -0.73
N ILE A 6 15.73 -5.62 0.28
CA ILE A 6 14.37 -6.08 0.50
C ILE A 6 13.71 -5.30 1.63
N GLY A 7 12.43 -5.00 1.50
CA GLY A 7 11.63 -4.40 2.55
C GLY A 7 10.30 -5.12 2.67
N HIS A 8 9.75 -5.14 3.86
CA HIS A 8 8.44 -5.68 4.17
C HIS A 8 7.59 -4.58 4.80
N GLY A 9 6.34 -4.45 4.35
CA GLY A 9 5.35 -3.55 4.92
C GLY A 9 4.16 -4.32 5.44
N TYR A 10 3.59 -3.86 6.54
CA TYR A 10 2.35 -4.36 7.10
C TYR A 10 1.52 -3.18 7.56
N ASP A 11 0.23 -3.19 7.22
CA ASP A 11 -0.70 -2.18 7.68
C ASP A 11 -2.07 -2.79 7.97
N VAL A 12 -2.83 -2.14 8.84
CA VAL A 12 -4.16 -2.57 9.23
C VAL A 12 -5.04 -1.35 9.49
N HIS A 13 -6.28 -1.40 9.01
CA HIS A 13 -7.28 -0.39 9.28
C HIS A 13 -8.61 -1.03 9.64
N ARG A 14 -9.36 -0.38 10.53
CA ARG A 14 -10.72 -0.78 10.90
C ARG A 14 -11.70 -0.45 9.78
N LEU A 15 -12.64 -1.36 9.53
CA LEU A 15 -13.80 -1.09 8.67
C LEU A 15 -14.88 -0.35 9.46
N THR A 16 -15.46 0.68 8.86
CA THR A 16 -16.51 1.48 9.46
C THR A 16 -17.51 1.96 8.41
N GLU A 17 -18.73 2.21 8.83
CA GLU A 17 -19.76 2.81 7.97
C GLU A 17 -19.44 4.28 7.67
N GLY A 18 -19.99 4.78 6.56
CA GLY A 18 -19.85 6.20 6.19
C GLY A 18 -18.51 6.59 5.57
N ARG A 19 -17.67 5.62 5.22
CA ARG A 19 -16.39 5.83 4.54
C ARG A 19 -16.37 5.07 3.21
N LYS A 20 -15.72 5.67 2.22
CA LYS A 20 -15.42 4.98 0.95
C LYS A 20 -14.35 3.92 1.19
N LEU A 21 -14.46 2.80 0.50
CA LEU A 21 -13.44 1.76 0.51
C LEU A 21 -12.47 2.02 -0.65
N ILE A 22 -11.26 2.47 -0.33
CA ILE A 22 -10.21 2.72 -1.30
C ILE A 22 -9.10 1.69 -1.09
N LEU A 23 -8.82 0.89 -2.11
CA LEU A 23 -7.77 -0.13 -2.09
C LEU A 23 -6.96 -0.05 -3.38
N GLY A 24 -5.65 0.10 -3.26
CA GLY A 24 -4.78 0.27 -4.42
C GLY A 24 -5.20 1.45 -5.29
N GLY A 25 -5.73 2.50 -4.69
CA GLY A 25 -6.26 3.68 -5.36
C GLY A 25 -7.60 3.47 -6.06
N VAL A 26 -8.23 2.31 -5.92
CA VAL A 26 -9.53 2.00 -6.53
C VAL A 26 -10.63 2.15 -5.49
N GLU A 27 -11.68 2.93 -5.83
CA GLU A 27 -12.89 2.99 -5.01
C GLU A 27 -13.74 1.76 -5.30
N ILE A 28 -13.89 0.90 -4.30
CA ILE A 28 -14.63 -0.35 -4.42
C ILE A 28 -16.01 -0.19 -3.79
N PRO A 29 -17.09 -0.52 -4.51
CA PRO A 29 -18.44 -0.50 -3.93
C PRO A 29 -18.54 -1.45 -2.75
N TYR A 30 -18.82 -0.91 -1.57
CA TYR A 30 -19.01 -1.68 -0.35
C TYR A 30 -19.73 -0.81 0.68
N GLU A 31 -20.42 -1.46 1.62
CA GLU A 31 -21.19 -0.77 2.68
C GLU A 31 -20.30 -0.06 3.72
N LYS A 32 -19.04 -0.45 3.82
CA LYS A 32 -18.07 0.10 4.75
C LYS A 32 -16.80 0.51 4.00
N GLY A 33 -16.04 1.41 4.60
CA GLY A 33 -14.70 1.78 4.17
C GLY A 33 -13.72 1.73 5.33
N LEU A 34 -12.45 1.90 5.02
CA LEU A 34 -11.39 1.87 6.02
C LEU A 34 -11.26 3.21 6.73
N LEU A 35 -11.07 3.17 8.04
CA LEU A 35 -10.92 4.35 8.89
C LEU A 35 -9.45 4.71 9.04
N GLY A 36 -9.11 5.97 8.79
CA GLY A 36 -7.79 6.51 8.97
C GLY A 36 -7.72 8.00 8.64
N HIS A 37 -6.58 8.61 8.88
CA HIS A 37 -6.36 10.05 8.68
C HIS A 37 -6.35 10.44 7.19
N SER A 38 -5.67 9.64 6.35
CA SER A 38 -5.69 9.74 4.89
C SER A 38 -6.94 9.06 4.31
N ASP A 39 -6.89 8.59 3.06
CA ASP A 39 -7.93 7.74 2.50
C ASP A 39 -7.94 6.31 3.09
N ALA A 40 -6.98 6.01 3.98
CA ALA A 40 -6.83 4.73 4.66
C ALA A 40 -6.64 3.53 3.71
N ASP A 41 -6.00 3.75 2.57
CA ASP A 41 -5.67 2.69 1.62
C ASP A 41 -4.62 1.75 2.22
N VAL A 42 -5.08 0.69 2.85
CA VAL A 42 -4.23 -0.24 3.58
C VAL A 42 -3.20 -0.93 2.69
N LEU A 43 -3.54 -1.18 1.42
CA LEU A 43 -2.65 -1.83 0.47
C LEU A 43 -1.48 -0.90 0.08
N VAL A 44 -1.79 0.34 -0.27
CA VAL A 44 -0.77 1.33 -0.64
C VAL A 44 0.11 1.68 0.56
N HIS A 45 -0.46 1.76 1.78
CA HIS A 45 0.31 1.97 3.00
C HIS A 45 1.33 0.86 3.24
N ALA A 46 0.95 -0.41 3.05
CA ALA A 46 1.88 -1.53 3.16
C ALA A 46 3.00 -1.46 2.12
N VAL A 47 2.68 -1.08 0.89
CA VAL A 47 3.67 -0.89 -0.18
C VAL A 47 4.65 0.22 0.18
N MET A 48 4.16 1.36 0.68
CA MET A 48 5.03 2.46 1.10
C MET A 48 5.98 2.04 2.23
N ASP A 49 5.49 1.34 3.24
CA ASP A 49 6.33 0.86 4.34
C ASP A 49 7.40 -0.14 3.86
N ALA A 50 7.04 -1.01 2.91
CA ALA A 50 8.01 -1.92 2.31
C ALA A 50 9.15 -1.15 1.60
N LEU A 51 8.81 -0.13 0.84
CA LEU A 51 9.79 0.68 0.11
C LEU A 51 10.66 1.50 1.06
N THR A 52 10.06 2.15 2.06
CA THR A 52 10.80 2.96 3.03
C THR A 52 11.72 2.09 3.89
N GLY A 53 11.28 0.90 4.26
CA GLY A 53 12.11 -0.07 4.98
C GLY A 53 13.30 -0.54 4.17
N ALA A 54 13.08 -0.93 2.90
CA ALA A 54 14.14 -1.35 1.99
C ALA A 54 15.20 -0.26 1.79
N ALA A 55 14.78 0.99 1.70
CA ALA A 55 15.67 2.14 1.50
C ALA A 55 16.28 2.68 2.79
N ARG A 56 15.91 2.12 3.95
CA ARG A 56 16.33 2.59 5.28
C ARG A 56 15.92 4.04 5.55
N LEU A 57 14.71 4.40 5.12
CA LEU A 57 14.11 5.71 5.35
C LEU A 57 13.17 5.74 6.58
N GLY A 58 13.08 4.64 7.31
CA GLY A 58 12.19 4.48 8.45
C GLY A 58 10.84 3.89 8.04
N ASP A 59 9.78 4.57 8.38
CA ASP A 59 8.41 4.16 8.07
C ASP A 59 7.56 5.36 7.61
N ILE A 60 6.33 5.09 7.16
CA ILE A 60 5.45 6.15 6.67
C ILE A 60 4.94 7.07 7.77
N GLY A 61 4.85 6.58 9.01
CA GLY A 61 4.47 7.42 10.15
C GLY A 61 5.48 8.53 10.44
N LYS A 62 6.74 8.27 10.16
CA LYS A 62 7.81 9.27 10.25
C LYS A 62 7.76 10.29 9.11
N LEU A 63 7.51 9.80 7.87
CA LEU A 63 7.48 10.65 6.68
C LEU A 63 6.18 11.47 6.59
N PHE A 64 5.06 10.87 6.95
CA PHE A 64 3.73 11.45 6.81
C PHE A 64 2.94 11.29 8.10
N PRO A 65 3.25 12.08 9.16
CA PRO A 65 2.58 11.95 10.45
C PRO A 65 1.06 12.13 10.33
N ASP A 66 0.28 11.25 10.97
CA ASP A 66 -1.18 11.32 10.98
C ASP A 66 -1.72 12.52 11.79
N THR A 67 -0.84 13.22 12.50
CA THR A 67 -1.15 14.46 13.20
C THR A 67 -1.06 15.70 12.31
N ASP A 68 -0.49 15.58 11.10
CA ASP A 68 -0.34 16.71 10.18
C ASP A 68 -1.64 16.92 9.39
N PRO A 69 -2.30 18.09 9.52
CA PRO A 69 -3.53 18.40 8.78
C PRO A 69 -3.37 18.36 7.27
N ALA A 70 -2.15 18.54 6.76
CA ALA A 70 -1.87 18.51 5.31
C ALA A 70 -2.19 17.14 4.69
N TYR A 71 -2.18 16.06 5.47
CA TYR A 71 -2.44 14.70 4.99
C TYR A 71 -3.87 14.23 5.26
N ALA A 72 -4.71 15.06 5.86
CA ALA A 72 -6.10 14.70 6.15
C ALA A 72 -6.86 14.43 4.84
N GLY A 73 -7.40 13.23 4.70
CA GLY A 73 -8.17 12.82 3.52
C GLY A 73 -7.38 12.68 2.24
N ILE A 74 -6.05 12.77 2.29
CA ILE A 74 -5.20 12.72 1.09
C ILE A 74 -5.23 11.34 0.44
N SER A 75 -5.14 11.31 -0.89
CA SER A 75 -4.94 10.06 -1.63
C SER A 75 -3.60 9.44 -1.28
N SER A 76 -3.60 8.17 -0.86
CA SER A 76 -2.36 7.45 -0.54
C SER A 76 -1.47 7.24 -1.77
N LEU A 77 -2.03 7.25 -2.99
CA LEU A 77 -1.23 7.22 -4.22
C LEU A 77 -0.36 8.46 -4.37
N LYS A 78 -0.81 9.61 -3.88
CA LYS A 78 0.01 10.83 -3.86
C LYS A 78 1.18 10.69 -2.89
N LEU A 79 0.93 10.10 -1.73
CA LEU A 79 1.98 9.80 -0.76
C LEU A 79 2.98 8.79 -1.34
N LEU A 80 2.49 7.78 -2.04
CA LEU A 80 3.34 6.79 -2.72
C LEU A 80 4.23 7.45 -3.76
N ALA A 81 3.72 8.41 -4.53
CA ALA A 81 4.52 9.17 -5.49
C ALA A 81 5.67 9.92 -4.79
N GLU A 82 5.42 10.51 -3.62
CA GLU A 82 6.46 11.14 -2.81
C GLU A 82 7.53 10.15 -2.34
N VAL A 83 7.11 8.95 -1.93
CA VAL A 83 8.06 7.87 -1.58
C VAL A 83 8.92 7.52 -2.80
N GLY A 84 8.32 7.45 -3.99
CA GLY A 84 9.05 7.22 -5.24
C GLY A 84 10.11 8.28 -5.51
N HIS A 85 9.80 9.56 -5.28
CA HIS A 85 10.75 10.65 -5.41
C HIS A 85 11.92 10.51 -4.42
N LEU A 86 11.61 10.19 -3.16
CA LEU A 86 12.64 9.98 -2.13
C LEU A 86 13.57 8.82 -2.49
N LEU A 87 13.04 7.73 -3.06
CA LEU A 87 13.86 6.62 -3.55
C LEU A 87 14.82 7.09 -4.62
N ALA A 88 14.31 7.81 -5.63
CA ALA A 88 15.14 8.32 -6.73
C ALA A 88 16.24 9.27 -6.22
N GLU A 89 15.91 10.17 -5.29
CA GLU A 89 16.88 11.10 -4.68
C GLU A 89 18.00 10.36 -3.94
N THR A 90 17.70 9.19 -3.37
CA THR A 90 18.69 8.36 -2.68
C THR A 90 19.42 7.39 -3.62
N GLY A 91 19.21 7.49 -4.92
CA GLY A 91 19.85 6.63 -5.91
C GLY A 91 19.31 5.20 -5.91
N ARG A 92 18.03 5.03 -5.62
CA ARG A 92 17.38 3.72 -5.56
C ARG A 92 16.31 3.62 -6.64
N ALA A 93 16.12 2.40 -7.14
CA ALA A 93 15.05 2.06 -8.08
C ALA A 93 14.30 0.81 -7.61
N VAL A 94 13.02 0.78 -7.90
CA VAL A 94 12.18 -0.39 -7.57
C VAL A 94 12.42 -1.49 -8.60
N VAL A 95 12.76 -2.69 -8.13
CA VAL A 95 12.87 -3.88 -8.98
C VAL A 95 11.51 -4.52 -9.15
N ASN A 96 10.84 -4.87 -8.03
CA ASN A 96 9.48 -5.37 -8.06
C ASN A 96 8.79 -5.24 -6.70
N ILE A 97 7.47 -5.34 -6.73
CA ILE A 97 6.61 -5.31 -5.54
C ILE A 97 5.63 -6.46 -5.61
N ASP A 98 5.45 -7.15 -4.49
CA ASP A 98 4.41 -8.15 -4.30
C ASP A 98 3.58 -7.75 -3.07
N ALA A 99 2.30 -7.47 -3.27
CA ALA A 99 1.40 -7.03 -2.21
C ALA A 99 0.24 -8.00 -2.04
N THR A 100 -0.14 -8.23 -0.79
CA THR A 100 -1.22 -9.16 -0.41
C THR A 100 -2.23 -8.42 0.46
N LEU A 101 -3.49 -8.40 0.00
CA LEU A 101 -4.61 -7.90 0.79
C LEU A 101 -5.26 -9.05 1.55
N LEU A 102 -5.52 -8.83 2.84
CA LEU A 102 -6.25 -9.77 3.70
C LEU A 102 -7.61 -9.14 4.02
N ALA A 103 -8.65 -9.72 3.44
CA ALA A 103 -10.02 -9.23 3.59
C ALA A 103 -11.01 -10.37 3.41
N GLN A 104 -12.01 -10.44 4.30
CA GLN A 104 -13.08 -11.44 4.17
C GLN A 104 -14.03 -11.07 3.03
N ALA A 105 -14.32 -9.80 2.89
CA ALA A 105 -15.21 -9.22 1.86
C ALA A 105 -14.83 -7.73 1.69
N PRO A 106 -15.18 -7.10 0.56
CA PRO A 106 -15.76 -7.66 -0.65
C PRO A 106 -14.75 -8.44 -1.48
N LYS A 107 -15.20 -9.10 -2.56
CA LYS A 107 -14.29 -9.73 -3.52
C LYS A 107 -13.58 -8.65 -4.33
N VAL A 108 -12.25 -8.66 -4.28
CA VAL A 108 -11.42 -7.64 -4.93
C VAL A 108 -10.75 -8.11 -6.22
N GLY A 109 -10.93 -9.38 -6.57
CA GLY A 109 -10.33 -9.97 -7.77
C GLY A 109 -10.48 -9.15 -9.04
N PRO A 110 -11.67 -8.61 -9.37
CA PRO A 110 -11.85 -7.79 -10.58
C PRO A 110 -11.03 -6.50 -10.60
N TYR A 111 -10.56 -6.03 -9.46
CA TYR A 111 -9.86 -4.74 -9.32
C TYR A 111 -8.34 -4.87 -9.21
N ARG A 112 -7.80 -6.08 -9.07
CA ARG A 112 -6.37 -6.30 -8.80
C ARG A 112 -5.47 -5.71 -9.87
N GLN A 113 -5.82 -5.86 -11.13
CA GLN A 113 -5.03 -5.32 -12.24
C GLN A 113 -4.98 -3.79 -12.18
N GLN A 114 -6.10 -3.14 -11.94
CA GLN A 114 -6.14 -1.68 -11.82
C GLN A 114 -5.34 -1.19 -10.61
N MET A 115 -5.36 -1.92 -9.50
CA MET A 115 -4.56 -1.61 -8.32
C MET A 115 -3.06 -1.66 -8.66
N ALA A 116 -2.62 -2.71 -9.35
CA ALA A 116 -1.22 -2.84 -9.76
C ALA A 116 -0.80 -1.71 -10.70
N GLU A 117 -1.64 -1.37 -11.66
CA GLU A 117 -1.40 -0.27 -12.59
C GLU A 117 -1.31 1.08 -11.87
N ASN A 118 -2.19 1.35 -10.91
CA ASN A 118 -2.18 2.57 -10.12
C ASN A 118 -0.90 2.72 -9.31
N ILE A 119 -0.46 1.65 -8.66
CA ILE A 119 0.77 1.63 -7.87
C ILE A 119 1.99 1.86 -8.79
N ALA A 120 2.04 1.16 -9.92
CA ALA A 120 3.12 1.29 -10.89
C ALA A 120 3.18 2.71 -11.47
N MET A 121 2.03 3.30 -11.79
CA MET A 121 1.95 4.66 -12.32
C MET A 121 2.48 5.68 -11.29
N ALA A 122 2.10 5.56 -10.03
CA ALA A 122 2.56 6.45 -8.96
C ALA A 122 4.08 6.39 -8.80
N LEU A 123 4.68 5.22 -9.01
CA LEU A 123 6.12 4.98 -8.88
C LEU A 123 6.90 5.15 -10.19
N HIS A 124 6.22 5.43 -11.31
CA HIS A 124 6.82 5.52 -12.65
C HIS A 124 7.60 4.25 -13.04
N ILE A 125 7.02 3.09 -12.76
CA ILE A 125 7.57 1.78 -13.13
C ILE A 125 6.59 1.01 -14.02
N ASP A 126 7.10 -0.03 -14.69
CA ASP A 126 6.28 -0.92 -15.49
C ASP A 126 5.29 -1.68 -14.60
N PRO A 127 4.00 -1.76 -14.96
CA PRO A 127 3.01 -2.55 -14.22
C PRO A 127 3.39 -4.03 -14.01
N GLU A 128 4.19 -4.61 -14.91
CA GLU A 128 4.71 -5.97 -14.77
C GLU A 128 5.58 -6.16 -13.52
N ARG A 129 6.05 -5.07 -12.93
CA ARG A 129 6.86 -5.10 -11.70
C ARG A 129 6.02 -5.07 -10.43
N VAL A 130 4.69 -5.00 -10.55
CA VAL A 130 3.77 -4.94 -9.40
C VAL A 130 2.77 -6.07 -9.49
N ASN A 131 2.76 -6.92 -8.47
CA ASN A 131 1.74 -7.95 -8.31
C ASN A 131 0.83 -7.61 -7.12
N VAL A 132 -0.47 -7.76 -7.30
CA VAL A 132 -1.46 -7.62 -6.23
C VAL A 132 -2.26 -8.91 -6.16
N LYS A 133 -2.32 -9.50 -4.98
CA LYS A 133 -3.15 -10.66 -4.69
C LYS A 133 -3.96 -10.44 -3.42
N ALA A 134 -4.97 -11.24 -3.21
CA ALA A 134 -5.84 -11.14 -2.05
C ALA A 134 -6.14 -12.53 -1.51
N THR A 135 -6.34 -12.61 -0.20
CA THR A 135 -6.75 -13.83 0.47
C THR A 135 -7.70 -13.51 1.62
N THR A 136 -8.53 -14.46 1.98
CA THR A 136 -9.25 -14.42 3.26
C THR A 136 -8.41 -15.10 4.33
N GLU A 137 -8.76 -14.90 5.59
CA GLU A 137 -8.19 -15.67 6.70
C GLU A 137 -9.21 -16.70 7.22
N GLU A 138 -10.07 -17.21 6.32
CA GLU A 138 -11.03 -18.28 6.59
C GLU A 138 -11.97 -17.99 7.78
N GLY A 139 -12.42 -16.73 7.89
CA GLY A 139 -13.29 -16.29 8.97
C GLY A 139 -12.59 -16.09 10.32
N LEU A 140 -11.26 -16.22 10.37
CA LEU A 140 -10.48 -16.09 11.59
C LEU A 140 -10.00 -14.66 11.81
N GLY A 141 -9.98 -14.25 13.06
CA GLY A 141 -9.43 -12.96 13.49
C GLY A 141 -10.23 -11.76 13.01
N PHE A 142 -9.63 -10.58 13.11
CA PHE A 142 -10.29 -9.31 12.78
C PHE A 142 -10.55 -9.13 11.29
N THR A 143 -9.76 -9.73 10.42
CA THR A 143 -10.03 -9.71 8.98
C THR A 143 -11.15 -10.68 8.65
N GLY A 144 -11.19 -11.83 9.32
CA GLY A 144 -12.18 -12.85 9.11
C GLY A 144 -13.57 -12.51 9.63
N ASP A 145 -13.67 -11.71 10.69
CA ASP A 145 -14.96 -11.29 11.25
C ASP A 145 -15.50 -9.98 10.62
N GLY A 146 -14.74 -9.38 9.72
CA GLY A 146 -15.15 -8.14 9.04
C GLY A 146 -14.89 -6.87 9.84
N SER A 147 -14.12 -6.93 10.93
CA SER A 147 -13.78 -5.75 11.73
C SER A 147 -12.78 -4.84 11.03
N GLY A 148 -11.93 -5.40 10.20
CA GLY A 148 -10.90 -4.63 9.50
C GLY A 148 -10.31 -5.38 8.33
N MET A 149 -9.34 -4.73 7.69
CA MET A 149 -8.53 -5.31 6.63
C MET A 149 -7.06 -5.11 6.97
N ALA A 150 -6.23 -6.02 6.51
CA ALA A 150 -4.78 -5.94 6.63
C ALA A 150 -4.14 -6.09 5.26
N ALA A 151 -2.90 -5.63 5.13
CA ALA A 151 -2.11 -5.84 3.93
C ALA A 151 -0.66 -6.08 4.30
N HIS A 152 -0.03 -6.96 3.53
CA HIS A 152 1.41 -7.14 3.53
C HIS A 152 1.95 -6.73 2.17
N ALA A 153 3.15 -6.22 2.14
CA ALA A 153 3.88 -5.98 0.89
C ALA A 153 5.34 -6.34 1.08
N VAL A 154 5.93 -6.86 0.02
CA VAL A 154 7.37 -7.07 -0.07
C VAL A 154 7.85 -6.27 -1.28
N ALA A 155 8.91 -5.52 -1.11
CA ALA A 155 9.53 -4.75 -2.18
C ALA A 155 11.00 -5.13 -2.29
N LEU A 156 11.47 -5.23 -3.53
CA LEU A 156 12.88 -5.35 -3.85
C LEU A 156 13.29 -4.07 -4.56
N ILE A 157 14.35 -3.44 -4.08
CA ILE A 157 14.94 -2.24 -4.69
C ILE A 157 16.41 -2.48 -4.97
N GLU A 158 16.97 -1.69 -5.86
CA GLU A 158 18.39 -1.74 -6.20
C GLU A 158 19.01 -0.35 -6.19
N THR A 159 20.32 -0.30 -5.99
CA THR A 159 21.07 0.93 -6.17
C THR A 159 21.27 1.19 -7.67
N VAL A 160 20.98 2.42 -8.09
CA VAL A 160 21.20 2.87 -9.47
C VAL A 160 22.49 3.68 -9.50
N LYS A 161 23.36 3.35 -10.47
CA LYS A 161 24.63 4.06 -10.68
C LYS A 161 24.47 5.22 -11.65
#